data_c85ce9e0886219f53adbfca09d3b79db
#
_entry.id   c85ce9e0886219f53adbfca09d3b79db
#
_cell.length_a   1.000
_cell.length_b   1.000
_cell.length_c   1.000
_cell.angle_alpha   90.00
_cell.angle_beta   90.00
_cell.angle_gamma   90.00
#
_symmetry.space_group_name_H-M   'P 1'
#
loop_
_entity.id
_entity.type
_entity.pdbx_description
1 polymer ?
#
loop_
_entity_poly.entity_id
_entity_poly.type
_entity_poly.pdbx_seq_one_letter_code
_entity_poly.pdbx_strand_id
1 'polypeptide(L)'
;MTLRSCRETAVSVGALALATLLTSTATSAASISGVTNGLSWTATSTIIGQGSTATITGGGNPLNLGLEPKYRSTVGLLIDEGAAGRFVCSGSLSADRKSIITAAHCVTNGHNQQPVSVTAYFYNPVTPDAAETPIYSNGAPNVTKVAISAVRFNPQYTGEVIDDHDIAKLTLAAPAPAFATGYAFYNGTDLTGVDYNIAGYGVRSDVGGSLGNTPPHNLGTGRLRQGDNRYDFRLGDADFQGLFDGGPGNTGFFGTAETTNTVISDFDDGTNAHDGSCGLAQAVGLAVSAKYCNTGRGVTEVSSAGGDSGGPQFVNGQLASVTSFGLTFGNQFQPGDLDNKLNDTFGEFNGFVPIYNNLDFLNSVPEPASWMMMIAGFGLVGAVVRRRREGAVVA
;
A
#
# COMPACT_ATOMS: atom_id res chain seq x y z
N MET A 1 -25.92 -64.88 49.48
CA MET A 1 -25.33 -65.13 48.14
C MET A 1 -25.64 -63.92 47.28
N THR A 2 -24.74 -62.93 47.23
CA THR A 2 -24.96 -61.60 46.72
C THR A 2 -24.16 -61.42 45.44
N LEU A 3 -24.84 -61.25 44.32
CA LEU A 3 -24.24 -60.91 43.03
C LEU A 3 -23.99 -59.40 42.95
N ARG A 4 -22.73 -59.01 42.75
CA ARG A 4 -22.31 -57.64 42.47
C ARG A 4 -22.44 -57.35 40.98
N SER A 5 -23.20 -56.33 40.64
CA SER A 5 -23.29 -55.72 39.32
C SER A 5 -22.09 -54.81 39.08
N CYS A 6 -21.31 -55.07 38.02
CA CYS A 6 -20.34 -54.13 37.48
C CYS A 6 -21.07 -53.06 36.64
N ARG A 7 -20.92 -51.82 37.01
CA ARG A 7 -21.26 -50.67 36.16
C ARG A 7 -20.04 -50.30 35.34
N GLU A 8 -20.15 -50.42 34.04
CA GLU A 8 -19.18 -49.81 33.11
C GLU A 8 -19.45 -48.32 33.04
N THR A 9 -18.45 -47.54 33.39
CA THR A 9 -18.42 -46.09 33.18
C THR A 9 -17.85 -45.80 31.80
N ALA A 10 -18.71 -45.40 30.88
CA ALA A 10 -18.28 -44.87 29.58
C ALA A 10 -17.65 -43.47 29.78
N VAL A 11 -16.36 -43.37 29.52
CA VAL A 11 -15.64 -42.08 29.47
C VAL A 11 -15.86 -41.50 28.07
N SER A 12 -16.69 -40.49 27.98
CA SER A 12 -16.82 -39.68 26.76
C SER A 12 -15.61 -38.78 26.65
N VAL A 13 -14.73 -39.06 25.69
CA VAL A 13 -13.66 -38.17 25.28
C VAL A 13 -14.28 -37.04 24.44
N GLY A 14 -14.54 -35.94 25.08
CA GLY A 14 -14.91 -34.71 24.38
C GLY A 14 -13.71 -34.17 23.58
N ALA A 15 -13.81 -34.22 22.25
CA ALA A 15 -12.87 -33.57 21.37
C ALA A 15 -13.00 -32.05 21.54
N LEU A 16 -12.09 -31.46 22.28
CA LEU A 16 -11.96 -29.99 22.37
C LEU A 16 -11.36 -29.52 21.04
N ALA A 17 -12.22 -29.04 20.15
CA ALA A 17 -11.77 -28.34 18.94
C ALA A 17 -11.10 -27.03 19.36
N LEU A 18 -9.78 -27.02 19.40
CA LEU A 18 -8.98 -25.83 19.60
C LEU A 18 -9.11 -24.96 18.35
N ALA A 19 -10.03 -24.00 18.37
CA ALA A 19 -10.09 -22.95 17.36
C ALA A 19 -8.84 -22.09 17.56
N THR A 20 -7.78 -22.36 16.80
CA THR A 20 -6.67 -21.44 16.67
C THR A 20 -7.18 -20.19 15.97
N LEU A 21 -7.44 -19.14 16.75
CA LEU A 21 -7.49 -17.79 16.21
C LEU A 21 -6.10 -17.53 15.60
N LEU A 22 -6.04 -17.52 14.29
CA LEU A 22 -4.92 -16.94 13.57
C LEU A 22 -4.99 -15.42 13.81
N THR A 23 -4.40 -14.97 14.90
CA THR A 23 -3.99 -13.58 15.01
C THR A 23 -2.89 -13.40 13.97
N SER A 24 -3.21 -12.72 12.88
CA SER A 24 -2.18 -12.20 11.98
C SER A 24 -1.35 -11.22 12.81
N THR A 25 -0.23 -11.70 13.35
CA THR A 25 0.81 -10.77 13.80
C THR A 25 1.27 -10.06 12.55
N ALA A 26 0.91 -8.78 12.44
CA ALA A 26 1.54 -7.92 11.46
C ALA A 26 3.05 -8.08 11.67
N THR A 27 3.73 -8.71 10.71
CA THR A 27 5.18 -8.65 10.66
C THR A 27 5.52 -7.18 10.59
N SER A 28 6.38 -6.74 11.47
CA SER A 28 6.81 -5.34 11.58
C SER A 28 7.20 -4.87 10.18
N ALA A 29 6.45 -3.95 9.64
CA ALA A 29 6.86 -3.24 8.44
C ALA A 29 8.27 -2.67 8.65
N ALA A 30 9.05 -2.60 7.60
CA ALA A 30 10.37 -1.99 7.67
C ALA A 30 10.21 -0.57 8.20
N SER A 31 10.83 -0.27 9.32
CA SER A 31 10.83 1.07 9.92
C SER A 31 12.26 1.55 10.01
N ILE A 32 12.47 2.78 9.56
CA ILE A 32 13.77 3.45 9.66
C ILE A 32 13.61 4.76 10.40
N SER A 33 14.67 5.18 11.08
CA SER A 33 14.73 6.45 11.79
C SER A 33 16.08 7.10 11.56
N GLY A 34 16.12 8.41 11.59
CA GLY A 34 17.35 9.17 11.42
C GLY A 34 17.28 10.53 12.09
N VAL A 35 18.41 11.23 12.05
CA VAL A 35 18.51 12.65 12.40
C VAL A 35 19.27 13.32 11.25
N THR A 36 18.62 14.24 10.57
CA THR A 36 19.22 14.96 9.46
C THR A 36 18.97 16.46 9.64
N ASN A 37 20.01 17.26 9.53
CA ASN A 37 19.94 18.72 9.75
C ASN A 37 19.30 19.12 11.10
N GLY A 38 19.48 18.29 12.13
CA GLY A 38 18.92 18.54 13.47
C GLY A 38 17.48 18.10 13.64
N LEU A 39 16.79 17.64 12.61
CA LEU A 39 15.45 17.06 12.68
C LEU A 39 15.54 15.54 12.81
N SER A 40 14.94 14.97 13.84
CA SER A 40 14.71 13.54 13.96
C SER A 40 13.48 13.17 13.15
N TRP A 41 13.50 12.00 12.54
CA TRP A 41 12.38 11.49 11.77
C TRP A 41 12.27 9.98 11.88
N THR A 42 11.07 9.45 11.70
CA THR A 42 10.79 8.02 11.60
C THR A 42 9.86 7.80 10.43
N ALA A 43 10.17 6.81 9.60
CA ALA A 43 9.33 6.38 8.49
C ALA A 43 9.10 4.87 8.53
N THR A 44 7.92 4.44 8.12
CA THR A 44 7.48 3.05 8.10
C THR A 44 6.69 2.78 6.85
N SER A 45 6.88 1.61 6.23
CA SER A 45 6.19 1.19 5.01
C SER A 45 4.71 0.84 5.22
N THR A 46 4.05 1.34 6.24
CA THR A 46 2.63 1.02 6.47
C THR A 46 1.95 2.00 7.36
N ILE A 47 0.75 2.44 7.08
CA ILE A 47 -0.01 3.21 8.03
C ILE A 47 -1.47 3.43 7.76
N ILE A 48 -2.34 3.74 8.71
CA ILE A 48 -3.65 4.02 8.68
C ILE A 48 -4.32 5.06 9.30
N GLY A 49 -5.37 5.56 9.10
CA GLY A 49 -6.28 6.20 9.99
C GLY A 49 -7.53 6.68 9.29
N GLN A 50 -8.64 6.56 9.95
CA GLN A 50 -9.81 7.34 9.61
C GLN A 50 -9.79 8.62 10.41
N GLY A 51 -9.73 9.78 9.74
CA GLY A 51 -9.69 11.09 10.39
C GLY A 51 -10.91 11.44 11.22
N SER A 52 -11.97 10.68 11.19
CA SER A 52 -13.19 11.08 11.82
C SER A 52 -13.65 10.18 12.95
N THR A 53 -13.96 10.84 14.02
CA THR A 53 -14.46 10.36 15.30
C THR A 53 -15.92 9.92 15.24
N ALA A 54 -16.32 8.97 14.44
CA ALA A 54 -17.65 8.42 14.62
C ALA A 54 -17.56 6.96 15.01
N THR A 55 -17.81 6.71 16.25
CA THR A 55 -17.99 5.37 16.77
C THR A 55 -19.28 4.78 16.24
N ILE A 56 -19.17 3.93 15.24
CA ILE A 56 -20.23 2.97 14.97
C ILE A 56 -19.75 1.63 15.44
N THR A 57 -20.51 1.01 16.31
CA THR A 57 -20.29 -0.33 16.79
C THR A 57 -20.06 -1.28 15.61
N GLY A 58 -18.82 -1.73 15.44
CA GLY A 58 -18.41 -2.68 14.42
C GLY A 58 -17.95 -2.12 13.08
N GLY A 59 -18.32 -0.91 12.65
CA GLY A 59 -18.07 -0.43 11.29
C GLY A 59 -17.17 0.79 11.12
N GLY A 60 -17.03 1.62 12.13
CA GLY A 60 -16.40 2.94 11.99
C GLY A 60 -17.34 3.98 11.39
N ASN A 61 -16.81 5.12 10.96
CA ASN A 61 -17.62 6.20 10.39
C ASN A 61 -18.26 5.78 9.05
N PRO A 62 -19.59 5.89 8.89
CA PRO A 62 -20.27 5.59 7.62
C PRO A 62 -19.73 6.36 6.43
N LEU A 63 -19.22 7.58 6.64
CA LEU A 63 -18.64 8.39 5.58
C LEU A 63 -17.39 7.75 4.95
N ASN A 64 -16.70 6.90 5.71
CA ASN A 64 -15.46 6.24 5.26
C ASN A 64 -15.70 4.84 4.69
N LEU A 65 -16.95 4.39 4.55
CA LEU A 65 -17.23 3.10 3.95
C LEU A 65 -16.99 3.12 2.42
N GLY A 66 -16.19 2.20 1.91
CA GLY A 66 -15.89 2.04 0.48
C GLY A 66 -16.96 1.24 -0.27
N LEU A 67 -18.26 1.55 -0.09
CA LEU A 67 -19.35 0.73 -0.62
C LEU A 67 -19.71 1.04 -2.08
N GLU A 68 -19.31 2.19 -2.59
CA GLU A 68 -19.63 2.62 -3.95
C GLU A 68 -18.96 1.75 -5.01
N PRO A 69 -19.64 1.55 -6.18
CA PRO A 69 -19.10 0.74 -7.26
C PRO A 69 -17.70 1.15 -7.74
N LYS A 70 -17.35 2.43 -7.62
CA LYS A 70 -16.04 2.96 -8.01
C LYS A 70 -14.86 2.32 -7.24
N TYR A 71 -15.09 1.79 -6.04
CA TYR A 71 -14.04 1.15 -5.24
C TYR A 71 -13.88 -0.35 -5.47
N ARG A 72 -14.76 -1.00 -6.25
CA ARG A 72 -14.74 -2.46 -6.45
C ARG A 72 -13.50 -3.00 -7.17
N SER A 73 -12.67 -2.12 -7.70
CA SER A 73 -11.38 -2.45 -8.31
C SER A 73 -10.19 -2.18 -7.38
N THR A 74 -10.43 -1.67 -6.17
CA THR A 74 -9.47 -1.71 -5.07
C THR A 74 -9.49 -3.10 -4.47
N VAL A 75 -8.33 -3.73 -4.35
CA VAL A 75 -8.19 -5.12 -3.90
C VAL A 75 -7.38 -5.20 -2.61
N GLY A 76 -7.76 -6.12 -1.74
CA GLY A 76 -6.88 -6.53 -0.65
C GLY A 76 -5.90 -7.58 -1.14
N LEU A 77 -4.66 -7.49 -0.70
CA LEU A 77 -3.61 -8.45 -0.99
C LEU A 77 -3.24 -9.21 0.27
N LEU A 78 -3.24 -10.54 0.19
CA LEU A 78 -2.64 -11.40 1.21
C LEU A 78 -1.32 -11.93 0.66
N ILE A 79 -0.24 -11.57 1.31
CA ILE A 79 1.12 -11.92 0.96
C ILE A 79 1.60 -13.01 1.93
N ASP A 80 2.09 -14.13 1.39
CA ASP A 80 2.63 -15.24 2.17
C ASP A 80 4.15 -15.31 1.95
N GLU A 81 4.92 -15.06 2.97
CA GLU A 81 6.38 -15.13 2.96
C GLU A 81 6.90 -16.44 3.58
N GLY A 82 6.04 -17.46 3.67
CA GLY A 82 6.41 -18.76 4.21
C GLY A 82 6.76 -18.68 5.70
N ALA A 83 8.00 -18.96 6.04
CA ALA A 83 8.46 -18.97 7.44
C ALA A 83 8.44 -17.56 8.09
N ALA A 84 8.54 -16.50 7.31
CA ALA A 84 8.47 -15.13 7.80
C ALA A 84 7.04 -14.69 8.15
N GLY A 85 6.03 -15.45 7.70
CA GLY A 85 4.63 -15.19 8.05
C GLY A 85 3.79 -14.67 6.91
N ARG A 86 2.66 -14.07 7.27
CA ARG A 86 1.70 -13.47 6.32
C ARG A 86 1.40 -12.06 6.73
N PHE A 87 1.29 -11.18 5.74
CA PHE A 87 0.86 -9.81 5.92
C PHE A 87 -0.11 -9.38 4.82
N VAL A 88 -0.66 -8.19 4.98
CA VAL A 88 -1.68 -7.65 4.08
C VAL A 88 -1.24 -6.32 3.51
N CYS A 89 -1.59 -6.12 2.26
CA CYS A 89 -1.48 -4.85 1.54
C CYS A 89 -2.78 -4.57 0.79
N SER A 90 -2.85 -3.44 0.17
CA SER A 90 -3.89 -3.06 -0.78
C SER A 90 -3.30 -2.97 -2.20
N GLY A 91 -4.17 -2.88 -3.19
CA GLY A 91 -3.77 -2.71 -4.57
C GLY A 91 -4.91 -2.25 -5.46
N SER A 92 -4.60 -1.98 -6.70
CA SER A 92 -5.51 -1.44 -7.70
C SER A 92 -5.54 -2.31 -8.94
N LEU A 93 -6.72 -2.81 -9.32
CA LEU A 93 -6.88 -3.45 -10.63
C LEU A 93 -6.68 -2.40 -11.72
N SER A 94 -5.75 -2.63 -12.63
CA SER A 94 -5.53 -1.80 -13.81
C SER A 94 -6.67 -1.95 -14.83
N ALA A 95 -6.85 -0.97 -15.71
CA ALA A 95 -7.87 -0.98 -16.78
C ALA A 95 -7.75 -2.18 -17.74
N ASP A 96 -6.57 -2.82 -17.82
CA ASP A 96 -6.37 -4.05 -18.57
C ASP A 96 -7.09 -5.27 -17.97
N ARG A 97 -7.57 -5.16 -16.74
CA ARG A 97 -8.24 -6.20 -15.94
C ARG A 97 -7.44 -7.49 -15.75
N LYS A 98 -6.13 -7.41 -15.91
CA LYS A 98 -5.18 -8.51 -15.77
C LYS A 98 -4.08 -8.22 -14.78
N SER A 99 -3.87 -6.95 -14.48
CA SER A 99 -2.77 -6.49 -13.63
C SER A 99 -3.29 -5.78 -12.39
N ILE A 100 -2.64 -6.02 -11.26
CA ILE A 100 -2.80 -5.25 -10.03
C ILE A 100 -1.58 -4.35 -9.88
N ILE A 101 -1.79 -3.07 -9.59
CA ILE A 101 -0.75 -2.14 -9.20
C ILE A 101 -0.75 -2.05 -7.67
N THR A 102 0.43 -2.13 -7.06
CA THR A 102 0.66 -2.07 -5.61
C THR A 102 2.05 -1.51 -5.32
N ALA A 103 2.41 -1.35 -4.05
CA ALA A 103 3.77 -0.97 -3.67
C ALA A 103 4.76 -2.13 -3.85
N ALA A 104 6.01 -1.82 -4.17
CA ALA A 104 7.06 -2.82 -4.31
C ALA A 104 7.40 -3.48 -2.98
N HIS A 105 7.44 -2.73 -1.88
CA HIS A 105 7.71 -3.26 -0.55
C HIS A 105 6.69 -4.33 -0.10
N CYS A 106 5.50 -4.38 -0.68
CA CYS A 106 4.53 -5.44 -0.43
C CYS A 106 4.98 -6.80 -0.98
N VAL A 107 5.87 -6.84 -1.96
CA VAL A 107 6.21 -8.06 -2.70
C VAL A 107 7.70 -8.26 -2.91
N THR A 108 8.54 -7.38 -2.39
CA THR A 108 10.00 -7.51 -2.41
C THR A 108 10.64 -6.57 -1.38
N ASN A 109 11.86 -6.89 -0.99
CA ASN A 109 12.71 -6.02 -0.17
C ASN A 109 13.77 -5.28 -1.01
N GLY A 110 13.60 -5.20 -2.33
CA GLY A 110 14.56 -4.59 -3.24
C GLY A 110 15.79 -5.47 -3.57
N HIS A 111 15.94 -6.64 -2.93
CA HIS A 111 17.11 -7.52 -3.03
C HIS A 111 16.77 -8.92 -3.56
N ASN A 112 15.81 -9.02 -4.48
CA ASN A 112 15.33 -10.27 -5.09
C ASN A 112 14.54 -11.21 -4.17
N GLN A 113 14.21 -10.82 -2.96
CA GLN A 113 13.29 -11.57 -2.14
C GLN A 113 11.87 -11.39 -2.68
N GLN A 114 11.21 -12.49 -2.98
CA GLN A 114 9.81 -12.50 -3.39
C GLN A 114 9.00 -13.40 -2.45
N PRO A 115 7.70 -13.10 -2.27
CA PRO A 115 6.84 -13.93 -1.44
C PRO A 115 6.64 -15.32 -2.07
N VAL A 116 6.29 -16.29 -1.23
CA VAL A 116 5.91 -17.65 -1.66
C VAL A 116 4.65 -17.60 -2.49
N SER A 117 3.68 -16.78 -2.08
CA SER A 117 2.47 -16.53 -2.86
C SER A 117 1.83 -15.19 -2.52
N VAL A 118 1.06 -14.68 -3.48
CA VAL A 118 0.20 -13.51 -3.31
C VAL A 118 -1.20 -13.85 -3.80
N THR A 119 -2.21 -13.48 -3.02
CA THR A 119 -3.62 -13.64 -3.39
C THR A 119 -4.32 -12.29 -3.35
N ALA A 120 -5.00 -11.94 -4.44
CA ALA A 120 -5.84 -10.76 -4.54
C ALA A 120 -7.28 -11.10 -4.11
N TYR A 121 -7.84 -10.27 -3.25
CA TYR A 121 -9.19 -10.36 -2.72
C TYR A 121 -10.03 -9.22 -3.26
N PHE A 122 -10.97 -9.54 -4.13
CA PHE A 122 -11.94 -8.61 -4.70
C PHE A 122 -13.22 -8.64 -3.88
N TYR A 123 -13.63 -7.49 -3.38
CA TYR A 123 -14.84 -7.35 -2.58
C TYR A 123 -15.95 -6.65 -3.38
N ASN A 124 -17.15 -7.23 -3.36
CA ASN A 124 -18.33 -6.66 -4.00
C ASN A 124 -19.44 -6.43 -2.97
N PRO A 125 -19.40 -5.33 -2.23
CA PRO A 125 -20.44 -5.03 -1.25
C PRO A 125 -21.82 -4.91 -1.93
N VAL A 126 -22.79 -5.67 -1.47
CA VAL A 126 -24.15 -5.67 -2.00
C VAL A 126 -25.07 -4.84 -1.12
N THR A 127 -24.78 -4.80 0.17
CA THR A 127 -25.47 -4.00 1.17
C THR A 127 -24.49 -3.53 2.23
N PRO A 128 -24.74 -2.37 2.86
CA PRO A 128 -23.96 -1.98 4.03
C PRO A 128 -24.14 -3.05 5.12
N ASP A 129 -23.05 -3.71 5.47
CA ASP A 129 -23.03 -4.67 6.58
C ASP A 129 -22.37 -4.00 7.78
N ALA A 130 -23.17 -3.69 8.79
CA ALA A 130 -22.67 -3.11 10.05
C ALA A 130 -21.70 -4.06 10.80
N ALA A 131 -21.77 -5.36 10.50
CA ALA A 131 -20.91 -6.39 11.05
C ALA A 131 -19.81 -6.83 10.09
N GLU A 132 -19.39 -5.94 9.15
CA GLU A 132 -18.42 -6.22 8.09
C GLU A 132 -17.37 -7.26 8.45
N THR A 133 -17.46 -8.40 7.81
CA THR A 133 -16.47 -9.46 7.98
C THR A 133 -15.20 -9.08 7.21
N PRO A 134 -14.02 -9.06 7.86
CA PRO A 134 -12.77 -8.81 7.15
C PRO A 134 -12.63 -9.76 5.95
N ILE A 135 -12.24 -9.22 4.79
CA ILE A 135 -12.17 -10.00 3.53
C ILE A 135 -11.23 -11.20 3.59
N TYR A 136 -10.26 -11.17 4.50
CA TYR A 136 -9.29 -12.25 4.70
C TYR A 136 -9.84 -13.40 5.56
N SER A 137 -11.01 -13.23 6.19
CA SER A 137 -11.65 -14.27 7.00
C SER A 137 -12.11 -15.44 6.14
N ASN A 138 -12.13 -16.63 6.75
CA ASN A 138 -12.68 -17.81 6.07
C ASN A 138 -14.19 -17.63 5.86
N GLY A 139 -14.62 -17.81 4.60
CA GLY A 139 -16.04 -17.68 4.26
C GLY A 139 -16.55 -16.23 4.23
N ALA A 140 -15.65 -15.22 4.16
CA ALA A 140 -16.07 -13.83 4.01
C ALA A 140 -17.02 -13.68 2.81
N PRO A 141 -18.23 -13.10 3.01
CA PRO A 141 -19.22 -12.99 1.95
C PRO A 141 -18.79 -11.99 0.88
N ASN A 142 -19.28 -12.17 -0.34
CA ASN A 142 -19.06 -11.25 -1.47
C ASN A 142 -17.60 -11.04 -1.86
N VAL A 143 -16.72 -11.98 -1.51
CA VAL A 143 -15.29 -11.94 -1.81
C VAL A 143 -14.94 -12.96 -2.89
N THR A 144 -14.28 -12.49 -3.94
CA THR A 144 -13.66 -13.34 -4.97
C THR A 144 -12.14 -13.32 -4.80
N LYS A 145 -11.52 -14.48 -4.68
CA LYS A 145 -10.07 -14.62 -4.53
C LYS A 145 -9.45 -15.01 -5.87
N VAL A 146 -8.38 -14.32 -6.26
CA VAL A 146 -7.62 -14.63 -7.47
C VAL A 146 -6.13 -14.69 -7.10
N ALA A 147 -5.48 -15.79 -7.42
CA ALA A 147 -4.04 -15.93 -7.21
C ALA A 147 -3.26 -15.02 -8.16
N ILE A 148 -2.07 -14.62 -7.75
CA ILE A 148 -1.10 -13.92 -8.60
C ILE A 148 -0.20 -14.96 -9.27
N SER A 149 -0.01 -14.83 -10.60
CA SER A 149 0.83 -15.72 -11.40
C SER A 149 2.24 -15.16 -11.65
N ALA A 150 2.42 -13.85 -11.56
CA ALA A 150 3.72 -13.22 -11.72
C ALA A 150 3.79 -11.90 -10.94
N VAL A 151 4.95 -11.64 -10.36
CA VAL A 151 5.29 -10.42 -9.63
C VAL A 151 6.38 -9.69 -10.41
N ARG A 152 6.18 -8.40 -10.65
CA ARG A 152 7.19 -7.50 -11.19
C ARG A 152 7.18 -6.23 -10.34
N PHE A 153 8.33 -5.79 -9.92
CA PHE A 153 8.51 -4.50 -9.24
C PHE A 153 9.41 -3.60 -10.10
N ASN A 154 9.37 -2.31 -9.87
CA ASN A 154 10.23 -1.38 -10.58
C ASN A 154 11.70 -1.75 -10.29
N PRO A 155 12.53 -1.97 -11.34
CA PRO A 155 13.91 -2.39 -11.15
C PRO A 155 14.80 -1.33 -10.47
N GLN A 156 14.33 -0.09 -10.37
CA GLN A 156 15.01 0.99 -9.67
C GLN A 156 14.68 1.03 -8.17
N TYR A 157 13.68 0.27 -7.72
CA TYR A 157 13.35 0.16 -6.30
C TYR A 157 14.51 -0.44 -5.52
N THR A 158 14.98 0.27 -4.51
CA THR A 158 16.18 -0.07 -3.74
C THR A 158 15.91 -0.94 -2.52
N GLY A 159 14.66 -0.98 -2.06
CA GLY A 159 14.26 -1.59 -0.81
C GLY A 159 14.28 -0.62 0.38
N GLU A 160 14.64 0.63 0.16
CA GLU A 160 14.51 1.67 1.18
C GLU A 160 13.02 2.04 1.39
N VAL A 161 12.68 2.52 2.59
CA VAL A 161 11.29 2.82 2.97
C VAL A 161 10.75 4.01 2.17
N ILE A 162 11.56 5.01 1.91
CA ILE A 162 11.22 6.19 1.11
C ILE A 162 11.95 6.09 -0.22
N ASP A 163 11.22 5.80 -1.29
CA ASP A 163 11.77 5.52 -2.61
C ASP A 163 10.72 5.83 -3.69
N ASP A 164 11.05 6.66 -4.66
CA ASP A 164 10.19 7.02 -5.81
C ASP A 164 9.72 5.84 -6.64
N HIS A 165 10.42 4.71 -6.51
CA HIS A 165 10.22 3.52 -7.30
C HIS A 165 9.56 2.38 -6.52
N ASP A 166 9.01 2.67 -5.33
CA ASP A 166 8.26 1.70 -4.51
C ASP A 166 6.91 1.36 -5.17
N ILE A 167 6.97 0.72 -6.32
CA ILE A 167 5.80 0.31 -7.11
C ILE A 167 6.01 -1.04 -7.78
N ALA A 168 4.94 -1.84 -7.80
CA ALA A 168 4.92 -3.17 -8.41
C ALA A 168 3.67 -3.41 -9.27
N LYS A 169 3.81 -4.31 -10.23
CA LYS A 169 2.75 -4.80 -11.12
C LYS A 169 2.64 -6.32 -10.97
N LEU A 170 1.48 -6.79 -10.52
CA LEU A 170 1.18 -8.20 -10.32
C LEU A 170 0.26 -8.69 -11.44
N THR A 171 0.53 -9.86 -11.98
CA THR A 171 -0.31 -10.47 -13.00
C THR A 171 -1.27 -11.47 -12.36
N LEU A 172 -2.57 -11.34 -12.61
CA LEU A 172 -3.59 -12.28 -12.16
C LEU A 172 -3.43 -13.64 -12.85
N ALA A 173 -3.62 -14.73 -12.12
CA ALA A 173 -3.63 -16.09 -12.66
C ALA A 173 -4.93 -16.43 -13.42
N ALA A 174 -6.00 -15.68 -13.16
CA ALA A 174 -7.30 -15.79 -13.80
C ALA A 174 -7.89 -14.39 -14.05
N PRO A 175 -8.87 -14.23 -14.94
CA PRO A 175 -9.53 -12.95 -15.16
C PRO A 175 -10.11 -12.35 -13.89
N ALA A 176 -10.01 -11.04 -13.74
CA ALA A 176 -10.68 -10.32 -12.67
C ALA A 176 -12.21 -10.53 -12.73
N PRO A 177 -12.90 -10.55 -11.57
CA PRO A 177 -14.35 -10.71 -11.54
C PRO A 177 -15.06 -9.61 -12.32
N ALA A 178 -16.22 -9.92 -12.92
CA ALA A 178 -16.92 -9.03 -13.85
C ALA A 178 -17.30 -7.68 -13.24
N PHE A 179 -17.55 -7.62 -11.95
CA PHE A 179 -17.92 -6.40 -11.24
C PHE A 179 -16.75 -5.40 -11.06
N ALA A 180 -15.50 -5.85 -11.17
CA ALA A 180 -14.32 -5.02 -11.07
C ALA A 180 -13.91 -4.55 -12.47
N THR A 181 -14.01 -3.25 -12.74
CA THR A 181 -13.80 -2.68 -14.09
C THR A 181 -12.36 -2.26 -14.36
N GLY A 182 -11.56 -2.08 -13.29
CA GLY A 182 -10.21 -1.55 -13.37
C GLY A 182 -10.16 -0.02 -13.42
N TYR A 183 -9.00 0.52 -13.05
CA TYR A 183 -8.73 1.96 -13.02
C TYR A 183 -7.84 2.37 -14.19
N ALA A 184 -8.16 3.49 -14.83
CA ALA A 184 -7.26 4.17 -15.74
C ALA A 184 -6.19 4.94 -14.94
N PHE A 185 -5.03 5.12 -15.52
CA PHE A 185 -3.97 5.93 -14.91
C PHE A 185 -4.25 7.42 -15.09
N TYR A 186 -4.01 8.20 -14.04
CA TYR A 186 -4.02 9.63 -14.10
C TYR A 186 -2.87 10.14 -14.99
N ASN A 187 -3.16 11.07 -15.87
CA ASN A 187 -2.21 11.54 -16.88
C ASN A 187 -1.61 12.92 -16.57
N GLY A 188 -1.87 13.48 -15.38
CA GLY A 188 -1.20 14.68 -14.90
C GLY A 188 0.23 14.40 -14.49
N THR A 189 1.04 15.44 -14.40
CA THR A 189 2.49 15.36 -14.12
C THR A 189 2.90 16.02 -12.81
N ASP A 190 1.97 16.68 -12.13
CA ASP A 190 2.18 17.29 -10.83
C ASP A 190 0.93 17.05 -9.98
N LEU A 191 1.13 16.62 -8.77
CA LEU A 191 0.07 16.34 -7.81
C LEU A 191 0.04 17.38 -6.67
N THR A 192 1.03 18.26 -6.56
CA THR A 192 1.11 19.26 -5.49
C THR A 192 -0.14 20.14 -5.46
N GLY A 193 -0.78 20.21 -4.31
CA GLY A 193 -2.01 20.99 -4.11
C GLY A 193 -3.26 20.36 -4.70
N VAL A 194 -3.20 19.11 -5.17
CA VAL A 194 -4.35 18.38 -5.76
C VAL A 194 -5.04 17.56 -4.68
N ASP A 195 -6.36 17.71 -4.58
CA ASP A 195 -7.19 16.87 -3.72
C ASP A 195 -7.32 15.47 -4.30
N TYR A 196 -7.27 14.47 -3.45
CA TYR A 196 -7.44 13.07 -3.83
C TYR A 196 -8.41 12.33 -2.91
N ASN A 197 -8.91 11.20 -3.39
CA ASN A 197 -9.64 10.23 -2.60
C ASN A 197 -8.80 8.96 -2.49
N ILE A 198 -8.66 8.43 -1.28
CA ILE A 198 -7.91 7.19 -1.02
C ILE A 198 -8.86 6.05 -0.70
N ALA A 199 -8.48 4.83 -1.05
CA ALA A 199 -9.18 3.63 -0.62
C ALA A 199 -8.22 2.48 -0.30
N GLY A 200 -8.57 1.66 0.70
CA GLY A 200 -7.72 0.56 1.13
C GLY A 200 -8.37 -0.40 2.11
N TYR A 201 -7.61 -1.41 2.50
CA TYR A 201 -8.00 -2.47 3.42
C TYR A 201 -7.16 -2.49 4.71
N GLY A 202 -6.48 -1.40 4.96
CA GLY A 202 -5.61 -1.25 6.12
C GLY A 202 -6.32 -1.29 7.46
N VAL A 203 -5.55 -1.09 8.52
CA VAL A 203 -6.04 -0.97 9.89
C VAL A 203 -6.94 0.26 9.97
N ARG A 204 -7.77 0.41 10.92
CA ARG A 204 -8.65 1.55 11.16
C ARG A 204 -8.70 1.87 12.65
N SER A 205 -8.99 3.11 12.95
CA SER A 205 -9.19 3.59 14.31
C SER A 205 -10.66 3.92 14.57
N ASP A 206 -11.11 3.81 15.82
CA ASP A 206 -12.44 4.26 16.25
C ASP A 206 -12.44 5.69 16.80
N VAL A 207 -11.27 6.30 16.94
CA VAL A 207 -11.08 7.65 17.50
C VAL A 207 -10.43 8.64 16.52
N GLY A 208 -9.93 8.15 15.38
CA GLY A 208 -9.24 8.98 14.39
C GLY A 208 -7.93 9.58 14.91
N GLY A 209 -7.49 10.68 14.31
CA GLY A 209 -6.19 11.29 14.52
C GLY A 209 -5.92 11.88 15.92
N SER A 210 -6.93 11.96 16.78
CA SER A 210 -6.71 12.44 18.16
C SER A 210 -5.92 11.46 19.03
N LEU A 211 -6.04 10.15 18.78
CA LEU A 211 -5.32 9.07 19.46
C LEU A 211 -4.75 8.04 18.49
N GLY A 212 -4.96 8.25 17.19
CA GLY A 212 -4.47 7.39 16.14
C GLY A 212 -4.96 5.94 16.23
N ASN A 213 -4.12 4.99 15.87
CA ASN A 213 -4.43 3.56 15.90
C ASN A 213 -3.79 2.81 17.08
N THR A 214 -3.33 3.51 18.09
CA THR A 214 -2.78 2.87 19.29
C THR A 214 -3.83 2.00 19.99
N PRO A 215 -3.51 0.75 20.38
CA PRO A 215 -4.45 -0.08 21.12
C PRO A 215 -4.98 0.60 22.38
N PRO A 216 -6.29 0.50 22.69
CA PRO A 216 -7.27 -0.42 22.08
C PRO A 216 -7.99 0.08 20.81
N HIS A 217 -7.60 1.22 20.28
CA HIS A 217 -8.27 1.90 19.17
C HIS A 217 -8.01 1.28 17.79
N ASN A 218 -7.05 0.36 17.70
CA ASN A 218 -6.77 -0.41 16.49
C ASN A 218 -7.85 -1.47 16.26
N LEU A 219 -8.69 -1.25 15.23
CA LEU A 219 -9.81 -2.15 14.89
C LEU A 219 -9.47 -3.19 13.81
N GLY A 220 -8.18 -3.33 13.48
CA GLY A 220 -7.68 -4.33 12.52
C GLY A 220 -7.93 -4.00 11.05
N THR A 221 -7.46 -4.90 10.19
CA THR A 221 -7.44 -4.77 8.73
C THR A 221 -8.57 -5.52 8.04
N GLY A 222 -8.66 -5.40 6.72
CA GLY A 222 -9.49 -6.25 5.86
C GLY A 222 -10.91 -5.73 5.62
N ARG A 223 -11.16 -4.47 5.91
CA ARG A 223 -12.43 -3.80 5.59
C ARG A 223 -12.16 -2.63 4.66
N LEU A 224 -12.86 -2.59 3.52
CA LEU A 224 -12.69 -1.52 2.54
C LEU A 224 -13.14 -0.18 3.11
N ARG A 225 -12.22 0.76 3.16
CA ARG A 225 -12.43 2.13 3.61
C ARG A 225 -11.99 3.09 2.52
N GLN A 226 -12.51 4.29 2.59
CA GLN A 226 -12.17 5.41 1.72
C GLN A 226 -12.25 6.72 2.49
N GLY A 227 -11.58 7.74 1.97
CA GLY A 227 -11.65 9.10 2.49
C GLY A 227 -10.91 10.05 1.58
N ASP A 228 -10.89 11.30 1.93
CA ASP A 228 -10.26 12.36 1.16
C ASP A 228 -9.04 12.89 1.89
N ASN A 229 -8.04 13.35 1.12
CA ASN A 229 -6.93 14.13 1.60
C ASN A 229 -6.40 14.97 0.42
N ARG A 230 -5.30 15.70 0.61
CA ARG A 230 -4.65 16.56 -0.37
C ARG A 230 -3.17 16.24 -0.43
N TYR A 231 -2.59 16.29 -1.61
CA TYR A 231 -1.13 16.27 -1.74
C TYR A 231 -0.58 17.65 -1.43
N ASP A 232 0.16 17.80 -0.36
CA ASP A 232 0.64 19.09 0.09
C ASP A 232 1.90 19.53 -0.64
N PHE A 233 2.85 18.60 -0.80
CA PHE A 233 4.10 18.91 -1.50
C PHE A 233 4.75 17.65 -2.07
N ARG A 234 5.76 17.86 -2.89
CA ARG A 234 6.67 16.84 -3.38
C ARG A 234 8.03 17.02 -2.72
N LEU A 235 8.71 15.93 -2.35
CA LEU A 235 10.03 16.01 -1.70
C LEU A 235 11.07 16.75 -2.56
N GLY A 236 11.02 16.62 -3.89
CA GLY A 236 11.86 17.36 -4.82
C GLY A 236 11.29 18.74 -5.22
N ASP A 237 10.42 19.34 -4.40
CA ASP A 237 9.96 20.69 -4.66
C ASP A 237 11.13 21.68 -4.58
N ALA A 238 11.20 22.59 -5.56
CA ALA A 238 12.30 23.54 -5.67
C ALA A 238 12.45 24.46 -4.45
N ASP A 239 11.37 24.70 -3.72
CA ASP A 239 11.40 25.51 -2.49
C ASP A 239 12.28 24.86 -1.41
N PHE A 240 12.38 23.53 -1.37
CA PHE A 240 13.26 22.80 -0.45
C PHE A 240 14.74 22.80 -0.87
N GLN A 241 15.09 23.34 -2.04
CA GLN A 241 16.46 23.50 -2.53
C GLN A 241 17.28 22.19 -2.50
N GLY A 242 16.65 21.06 -2.78
CA GLY A 242 17.29 19.75 -2.75
C GLY A 242 17.47 19.15 -1.35
N LEU A 243 16.85 19.73 -0.32
CA LEU A 243 16.96 19.23 1.07
C LEU A 243 16.62 17.76 1.21
N PHE A 244 15.56 17.32 0.54
CA PHE A 244 15.06 15.95 0.62
C PHE A 244 15.52 15.04 -0.52
N ASP A 245 16.29 15.57 -1.48
CA ASP A 245 16.73 14.81 -2.63
C ASP A 245 17.64 13.66 -2.22
N GLY A 246 17.38 12.47 -2.75
CA GLY A 246 18.21 11.28 -2.69
C GLY A 246 18.58 10.82 -4.11
N GLY A 247 19.29 9.70 -4.21
CA GLY A 247 19.64 9.09 -5.48
C GLY A 247 21.09 8.60 -5.56
N PRO A 248 21.47 7.94 -6.65
CA PRO A 248 22.79 7.35 -6.80
C PRO A 248 23.92 8.35 -6.57
N GLY A 249 24.74 8.10 -5.56
CA GLY A 249 25.88 8.95 -5.21
C GLY A 249 25.54 10.18 -4.37
N ASN A 250 24.26 10.39 -4.02
CA ASN A 250 23.79 11.43 -3.12
C ASN A 250 23.15 10.80 -1.89
N THR A 251 23.65 11.13 -0.70
CA THR A 251 23.00 10.76 0.56
C THR A 251 22.00 11.85 0.89
N GLY A 252 20.75 11.67 0.43
CA GLY A 252 19.66 12.58 0.72
C GLY A 252 19.28 12.61 2.20
N PHE A 253 18.25 13.39 2.52
CA PHE A 253 17.76 13.54 3.89
C PHE A 253 17.35 12.19 4.50
N PHE A 254 16.70 11.32 3.71
CA PHE A 254 16.12 10.05 4.14
C PHE A 254 16.96 8.82 3.81
N GLY A 255 18.05 8.93 3.08
CA GLY A 255 18.86 7.80 2.65
C GLY A 255 19.43 7.98 1.24
N THR A 256 19.62 6.87 0.53
CA THR A 256 20.28 6.85 -0.77
C THR A 256 19.34 6.58 -1.94
N ALA A 257 18.08 6.23 -1.68
CA ALA A 257 17.07 6.06 -2.71
C ALA A 257 16.69 7.42 -3.34
N GLU A 258 16.21 7.38 -4.56
CA GLU A 258 15.64 8.55 -5.21
C GLU A 258 14.28 8.88 -4.58
N THR A 259 14.07 10.14 -4.20
CA THR A 259 12.89 10.59 -3.46
C THR A 259 12.21 11.78 -4.11
N THR A 260 12.83 12.35 -5.16
CA THR A 260 12.48 13.64 -5.78
C THR A 260 11.00 13.74 -6.18
N ASN A 261 10.40 12.66 -6.63
CA ASN A 261 9.00 12.66 -7.10
C ASN A 261 8.00 12.13 -6.06
N THR A 262 8.48 11.66 -4.92
CA THR A 262 7.59 11.23 -3.84
C THR A 262 6.71 12.39 -3.37
N VAL A 263 5.39 12.19 -3.36
CA VAL A 263 4.43 13.19 -2.92
C VAL A 263 3.99 12.90 -1.50
N ILE A 264 3.76 13.95 -0.74
CA ILE A 264 3.49 13.92 0.69
C ILE A 264 2.16 14.59 0.95
N SER A 265 1.41 14.03 1.89
CA SER A 265 0.25 14.67 2.52
C SER A 265 0.47 14.65 4.03
N ASP A 266 0.10 15.71 4.71
CA ASP A 266 -0.04 15.63 6.16
C ASP A 266 -1.43 15.10 6.54
N PHE A 267 -1.64 14.97 7.83
CA PHE A 267 -2.91 14.56 8.39
C PHE A 267 -3.32 15.53 9.48
N ASP A 268 -4.38 16.29 9.23
CA ASP A 268 -4.88 17.30 10.14
C ASP A 268 -6.39 17.17 10.42
N ASP A 269 -6.92 18.03 11.28
CA ASP A 269 -8.34 18.07 11.65
C ASP A 269 -9.08 19.30 11.10
N GLY A 270 -8.48 20.00 10.16
CA GLY A 270 -9.00 21.26 9.63
C GLY A 270 -8.58 22.47 10.44
N THR A 271 -7.66 22.33 11.39
CA THR A 271 -7.18 23.43 12.20
C THR A 271 -5.69 23.71 11.97
N ASN A 272 -5.30 24.98 11.96
CA ASN A 272 -3.90 25.35 11.88
C ASN A 272 -3.02 24.84 13.03
N ALA A 273 -3.63 24.33 14.09
CA ALA A 273 -2.91 23.76 15.23
C ALA A 273 -2.33 22.37 14.92
N HIS A 274 -2.82 21.71 13.88
CA HIS A 274 -2.43 20.36 13.50
C HIS A 274 -1.92 20.28 12.05
N ASP A 275 -1.74 21.39 11.36
CA ASP A 275 -1.21 21.50 9.97
C ASP A 275 0.31 21.21 9.99
N GLY A 276 0.64 19.93 9.85
CA GLY A 276 2.02 19.41 9.91
C GLY A 276 2.88 19.94 8.77
N SER A 277 2.33 20.10 7.57
CA SER A 277 3.07 20.63 6.42
C SER A 277 3.46 22.10 6.61
N CYS A 278 2.61 22.90 7.26
CA CYS A 278 2.96 24.26 7.66
C CYS A 278 4.11 24.28 8.68
N GLY A 279 4.03 23.39 9.70
CA GLY A 279 5.07 23.27 10.72
C GLY A 279 6.42 22.86 10.13
N LEU A 280 6.43 21.88 9.25
CA LEU A 280 7.64 21.44 8.54
C LEU A 280 8.23 22.56 7.68
N ALA A 281 7.40 23.24 6.88
CA ALA A 281 7.86 24.35 6.04
C ALA A 281 8.53 25.45 6.86
N GLN A 282 7.95 25.81 8.00
CA GLN A 282 8.55 26.78 8.93
C GLN A 282 9.87 26.28 9.51
N ALA A 283 9.94 25.00 9.91
CA ALA A 283 11.13 24.40 10.49
C ALA A 283 12.32 24.38 9.53
N VAL A 284 12.06 24.25 8.24
CA VAL A 284 13.12 24.31 7.19
C VAL A 284 13.34 25.71 6.61
N GLY A 285 12.76 26.73 7.23
CA GLY A 285 13.00 28.14 6.90
C GLY A 285 12.22 28.66 5.71
N LEU A 286 11.19 27.98 5.26
CA LEU A 286 10.28 28.48 4.23
C LEU A 286 9.31 29.50 4.83
N ALA A 287 8.99 30.53 4.07
CA ALA A 287 7.97 31.49 4.45
C ALA A 287 6.60 30.80 4.52
N VAL A 288 5.81 31.14 5.53
CA VAL A 288 4.42 30.68 5.63
C VAL A 288 3.67 31.07 4.36
N SER A 289 3.21 30.11 3.61
CA SER A 289 2.48 30.32 2.36
C SER A 289 1.28 29.40 2.29
N ALA A 290 0.27 29.78 1.51
CA ALA A 290 -0.90 28.95 1.25
C ALA A 290 -0.56 27.63 0.54
N LYS A 291 0.66 27.45 0.06
CA LYS A 291 1.15 26.22 -0.54
C LYS A 291 1.35 25.13 0.52
N TYR A 292 1.95 25.50 1.66
CA TYR A 292 2.27 24.55 2.73
C TYR A 292 1.36 24.68 3.94
N CYS A 293 0.76 25.85 4.15
CA CYS A 293 -0.10 26.13 5.28
C CYS A 293 -1.56 26.14 4.83
N ASN A 294 -2.09 24.97 4.64
CA ASN A 294 -3.48 24.77 4.30
C ASN A 294 -3.99 23.51 5.02
N THR A 295 -5.19 23.56 5.52
CA THR A 295 -5.82 22.48 6.29
C THR A 295 -6.53 21.46 5.38
N GLY A 296 -5.97 21.21 4.22
CA GLY A 296 -6.34 20.13 3.30
C GLY A 296 -7.85 19.94 3.07
N ARG A 297 -8.36 18.80 3.51
CA ARG A 297 -9.79 18.42 3.44
C ARG A 297 -10.51 18.65 4.76
N GLY A 298 -9.84 19.24 5.72
CA GLY A 298 -10.41 19.58 7.02
C GLY A 298 -10.87 18.34 7.77
N VAL A 299 -11.99 18.46 8.48
CA VAL A 299 -12.53 17.38 9.33
C VAL A 299 -12.87 16.08 8.61
N THR A 300 -12.83 16.05 7.29
CA THR A 300 -13.09 14.84 6.49
C THR A 300 -11.80 14.15 6.06
N GLU A 301 -10.65 14.70 6.42
CA GLU A 301 -9.36 14.19 6.08
C GLU A 301 -9.09 12.81 6.68
N VAL A 302 -8.39 11.99 5.95
CA VAL A 302 -7.98 10.66 6.36
C VAL A 302 -6.50 10.46 6.10
N SER A 303 -5.89 9.64 6.92
CA SER A 303 -4.54 9.12 6.75
C SER A 303 -4.56 7.72 6.12
N SER A 304 -3.42 7.19 5.74
CA SER A 304 -3.25 5.80 5.28
C SER A 304 -2.54 4.95 6.32
N ALA A 305 -2.66 3.61 6.29
CA ALA A 305 -2.30 2.70 7.38
C ALA A 305 -1.79 1.34 7.04
N GLY A 306 -1.34 0.59 8.08
CA GLY A 306 -0.89 -0.79 8.00
C GLY A 306 -1.83 -1.69 7.22
N GLY A 307 -1.47 -2.00 5.96
CA GLY A 307 -2.31 -2.72 5.03
C GLY A 307 -2.92 -1.85 3.91
N ASP A 308 -2.84 -0.52 4.00
CA ASP A 308 -3.17 0.36 2.87
C ASP A 308 -2.02 0.50 1.87
N SER A 309 -0.84 0.03 2.24
CA SER A 309 0.33 -0.06 1.35
C SER A 309 -0.04 -0.58 -0.03
N GLY A 310 0.34 0.16 -1.07
CA GLY A 310 0.00 -0.13 -2.47
C GLY A 310 -1.44 0.20 -2.87
N GLY A 311 -2.28 0.67 -1.94
CA GLY A 311 -3.64 1.14 -2.20
C GLY A 311 -3.67 2.41 -3.04
N PRO A 312 -4.80 2.65 -3.75
CA PRO A 312 -4.96 3.76 -4.67
C PRO A 312 -5.21 5.09 -4.00
N GLN A 313 -4.65 6.16 -4.58
CA GLN A 313 -5.17 7.50 -4.49
C GLN A 313 -5.76 7.88 -5.86
N PHE A 314 -6.96 8.45 -5.82
CA PHE A 314 -7.70 8.80 -7.02
C PHE A 314 -7.79 10.32 -7.20
N VAL A 315 -7.43 10.77 -8.38
CA VAL A 315 -7.72 12.14 -8.86
C VAL A 315 -8.67 12.00 -10.03
N ASN A 316 -9.83 12.62 -9.93
CA ASN A 316 -10.91 12.52 -10.94
C ASN A 316 -11.30 11.06 -11.29
N GLY A 317 -11.26 10.15 -10.31
CA GLY A 317 -11.57 8.74 -10.49
C GLY A 317 -10.48 7.92 -11.20
N GLN A 318 -9.33 8.50 -11.49
CA GLN A 318 -8.17 7.83 -12.08
C GLN A 318 -7.11 7.56 -11.01
N LEU A 319 -6.36 6.46 -11.15
CA LEU A 319 -5.27 6.09 -10.25
C LEU A 319 -4.09 7.07 -10.43
N ALA A 320 -3.83 7.89 -9.43
CA ALA A 320 -2.82 8.95 -9.47
C ALA A 320 -1.52 8.56 -8.76
N SER A 321 -1.62 7.82 -7.65
CA SER A 321 -0.47 7.32 -6.90
C SER A 321 -0.81 6.04 -6.16
N VAL A 322 0.19 5.43 -5.53
CA VAL A 322 0.03 4.30 -4.61
C VAL A 322 0.60 4.67 -3.25
N THR A 323 -0.05 4.20 -2.19
CA THR A 323 0.41 4.37 -0.81
C THR A 323 1.75 3.66 -0.62
N SER A 324 2.74 4.36 -0.08
CA SER A 324 4.07 3.82 0.15
C SER A 324 4.44 3.77 1.63
N PHE A 325 4.47 4.90 2.33
CA PHE A 325 4.93 4.96 3.71
C PHE A 325 4.18 6.00 4.54
N GLY A 326 4.31 5.91 5.86
CA GLY A 326 4.03 6.99 6.79
C GLY A 326 5.32 7.57 7.34
N LEU A 327 5.25 8.81 7.80
CA LEU A 327 6.39 9.55 8.27
C LEU A 327 5.98 10.46 9.43
N THR A 328 6.79 10.50 10.48
CA THR A 328 6.70 11.53 11.51
C THR A 328 8.05 12.18 11.75
N PHE A 329 8.01 13.47 12.04
CA PHE A 329 9.14 14.22 12.59
C PHE A 329 8.98 14.42 14.11
N GLY A 330 7.95 13.79 14.69
CA GLY A 330 7.61 14.04 16.09
C GLY A 330 7.11 15.47 16.32
N ASN A 331 7.29 15.94 17.54
CA ASN A 331 6.86 17.28 17.97
C ASN A 331 8.00 18.30 18.03
N GLN A 332 9.04 18.14 17.21
CA GLN A 332 10.23 19.00 17.19
C GLN A 332 9.95 20.39 16.65
N PHE A 333 8.87 20.57 15.93
CA PHE A 333 8.36 21.86 15.45
C PHE A 333 6.84 21.97 15.74
N GLN A 334 6.27 23.15 15.53
CA GLN A 334 4.84 23.38 15.75
C GLN A 334 4.23 24.08 14.53
N PRO A 335 3.08 23.60 14.06
CA PRO A 335 2.41 22.35 14.45
C PRO A 335 3.19 21.12 14.00
N GLY A 336 3.11 20.06 14.78
CA GLY A 336 3.77 18.78 14.55
C GLY A 336 2.92 17.62 15.08
N ASP A 337 3.48 16.43 15.11
CA ASP A 337 2.85 15.22 15.58
C ASP A 337 2.38 15.35 17.05
N LEU A 338 1.15 14.99 17.33
CA LEU A 338 0.51 15.15 18.64
C LEU A 338 1.16 14.36 19.76
N ASP A 339 1.57 13.12 19.49
CA ASP A 339 2.03 12.20 20.53
C ASP A 339 3.48 11.73 20.35
N ASN A 340 4.15 12.24 19.34
CA ASN A 340 5.55 11.93 19.00
C ASN A 340 5.78 10.47 18.66
N LYS A 341 4.80 9.81 18.02
CA LYS A 341 4.85 8.43 17.57
C LYS A 341 4.23 8.32 16.19
N LEU A 342 4.73 7.42 15.38
CA LEU A 342 4.12 7.11 14.11
C LEU A 342 2.96 6.11 14.27
N ASN A 343 1.75 6.64 14.43
CA ASN A 343 0.55 5.87 14.72
C ASN A 343 -0.75 6.54 14.23
N ASP A 344 -0.64 7.44 13.24
CA ASP A 344 -1.73 8.18 12.60
C ASP A 344 -2.44 9.16 13.54
N THR A 345 -1.69 9.87 14.33
CA THR A 345 -2.17 11.08 14.99
C THR A 345 -2.01 12.30 14.07
N PHE A 346 -2.75 13.37 14.38
CA PHE A 346 -2.63 14.61 13.62
C PHE A 346 -1.21 15.16 13.69
N GLY A 347 -0.75 15.74 12.57
CA GLY A 347 0.61 16.23 12.39
C GLY A 347 1.60 15.22 11.84
N GLU A 348 1.16 13.98 11.58
CA GLU A 348 1.94 12.98 10.83
C GLU A 348 1.74 13.13 9.31
N PHE A 349 2.57 12.42 8.54
CA PHE A 349 2.59 12.51 7.08
C PHE A 349 2.42 11.15 6.43
N ASN A 350 1.85 11.16 5.23
CA ASN A 350 1.76 10.03 4.34
C ASN A 350 2.58 10.28 3.08
N GLY A 351 3.29 9.26 2.61
CA GLY A 351 4.07 9.31 1.38
C GLY A 351 3.52 8.38 0.30
N PHE A 352 3.50 8.88 -0.93
CA PHE A 352 2.92 8.21 -2.08
C PHE A 352 3.85 8.24 -3.27
N VAL A 353 3.84 7.15 -4.04
CA VAL A 353 4.58 7.03 -5.29
C VAL A 353 3.66 7.36 -6.46
N PRO A 354 3.92 8.45 -7.21
CA PRO A 354 3.09 8.86 -8.33
C PRO A 354 3.13 7.87 -9.49
N ILE A 355 1.96 7.64 -10.09
CA ILE A 355 1.84 6.79 -11.30
C ILE A 355 2.60 7.40 -12.48
N TYR A 356 2.52 8.73 -12.68
CA TYR A 356 3.11 9.39 -13.84
C TYR A 356 4.62 9.20 -13.93
N ASN A 357 5.31 9.10 -12.79
CA ASN A 357 6.75 8.89 -12.72
C ASN A 357 7.16 7.44 -13.08
N ASN A 358 6.21 6.51 -13.03
CA ASN A 358 6.44 5.09 -13.20
C ASN A 358 5.75 4.50 -14.45
N LEU A 359 5.25 5.34 -15.37
CA LEU A 359 4.48 4.89 -16.55
C LEU A 359 5.29 3.97 -17.48
N ASP A 360 6.57 4.23 -17.67
CA ASP A 360 7.43 3.38 -18.51
C ASP A 360 7.50 1.96 -17.95
N PHE A 361 7.66 1.82 -16.64
CA PHE A 361 7.62 0.52 -15.98
C PHE A 361 6.23 -0.12 -16.08
N LEU A 362 5.16 0.62 -15.77
CA LEU A 362 3.80 0.10 -15.71
C LEU A 362 3.27 -0.31 -17.09
N ASN A 363 3.65 0.41 -18.15
CA ASN A 363 3.27 0.12 -19.52
C ASN A 363 4.20 -0.88 -20.21
N SER A 364 5.37 -1.16 -19.62
CA SER A 364 6.29 -2.15 -20.19
C SER A 364 5.62 -3.53 -20.28
N VAL A 365 5.59 -4.08 -21.48
CA VAL A 365 5.18 -5.46 -21.69
C VAL A 365 6.39 -6.33 -21.39
N PRO A 366 6.29 -7.41 -20.56
CA PRO A 366 7.36 -8.38 -20.47
C PRO A 366 7.66 -8.87 -21.87
N GLU A 367 8.90 -8.72 -22.34
CA GLU A 367 9.32 -9.34 -23.59
C GLU A 367 9.02 -10.84 -23.47
N PRO A 368 8.10 -11.40 -24.27
CA PRO A 368 7.80 -12.81 -24.15
C PRO A 368 9.11 -13.59 -24.41
N ALA A 369 9.39 -14.61 -23.59
CA ALA A 369 10.46 -15.57 -23.90
C ALA A 369 10.34 -16.13 -25.33
N SER A 370 9.18 -16.02 -25.95
CA SER A 370 8.91 -16.22 -27.37
C SER A 370 9.80 -15.41 -28.31
N TRP A 371 10.18 -14.18 -28.00
CA TRP A 371 11.15 -13.43 -28.82
C TRP A 371 12.54 -14.05 -28.76
N MET A 372 13.01 -14.46 -27.57
CA MET A 372 14.26 -15.20 -27.43
C MET A 372 14.19 -16.56 -28.13
N MET A 373 13.08 -17.28 -27.99
CA MET A 373 12.84 -18.54 -28.71
C MET A 373 12.78 -18.35 -30.23
N MET A 374 12.18 -17.25 -30.67
CA MET A 374 12.11 -16.92 -32.10
C MET A 374 13.49 -16.58 -32.65
N ILE A 375 14.26 -15.75 -31.98
CA ILE A 375 15.64 -15.40 -32.36
C ILE A 375 16.53 -16.65 -32.32
N ALA A 376 16.43 -17.48 -31.28
CA ALA A 376 17.15 -18.75 -31.20
C ALA A 376 16.72 -19.72 -32.32
N GLY A 377 15.44 -19.80 -32.63
CA GLY A 377 14.89 -20.61 -33.70
C GLY A 377 15.40 -20.16 -35.10
N PHE A 378 15.34 -18.87 -35.40
CA PHE A 378 15.89 -18.31 -36.62
C PHE A 378 17.41 -18.47 -36.71
N GLY A 379 18.12 -18.31 -35.58
CA GLY A 379 19.55 -18.54 -35.47
C GLY A 379 19.94 -19.99 -35.81
N LEU A 380 19.21 -20.97 -35.27
CA LEU A 380 19.39 -22.38 -35.55
C LEU A 380 19.10 -22.73 -37.04
N VAL A 381 18.01 -22.23 -37.58
CA VAL A 381 17.66 -22.42 -38.99
C VAL A 381 18.74 -21.81 -39.91
N GLY A 382 19.19 -20.58 -39.57
CA GLY A 382 20.28 -19.92 -40.31
C GLY A 382 21.59 -20.73 -40.27
N ALA A 383 21.95 -21.29 -39.13
CA ALA A 383 23.14 -22.14 -38.99
C ALA A 383 23.05 -23.44 -39.78
N VAL A 384 21.87 -24.09 -39.82
CA VAL A 384 21.63 -25.30 -40.61
C VAL A 384 21.70 -25.00 -42.10
N VAL A 385 21.10 -23.90 -42.58
CA VAL A 385 21.14 -23.50 -44.00
C VAL A 385 22.59 -23.17 -44.41
N ARG A 386 23.35 -22.49 -43.59
CA ARG A 386 24.75 -22.19 -43.84
C ARG A 386 25.61 -23.46 -43.95
N ARG A 387 25.47 -24.42 -43.03
CA ARG A 387 26.18 -25.72 -43.12
C ARG A 387 25.85 -26.50 -44.38
N ARG A 388 24.59 -26.49 -44.85
CA ARG A 388 24.19 -27.15 -46.13
C ARG A 388 24.81 -26.49 -47.35
N ARG A 389 25.00 -25.16 -47.34
CA ARG A 389 25.66 -24.45 -48.46
C ARG A 389 27.15 -24.73 -48.53
N GLU A 390 27.81 -24.80 -47.37
CA GLU A 390 29.25 -25.13 -47.30
C GLU A 390 29.51 -26.58 -47.73
N GLY A 391 28.61 -27.53 -47.46
CA GLY A 391 28.73 -28.92 -47.94
C GLY A 391 28.42 -29.11 -49.45
N ALA A 392 27.76 -28.16 -50.11
CA ALA A 392 27.44 -28.23 -51.56
C ALA A 392 28.52 -27.63 -52.47
N VAL A 393 29.55 -26.98 -51.88
CA VAL A 393 30.66 -26.36 -52.63
C VAL A 393 31.89 -27.30 -52.71
N VAL A 394 31.88 -28.46 -52.06
CA VAL A 394 32.99 -29.41 -51.98
C VAL A 394 32.71 -30.72 -52.74
N ALA A 395 31.62 -30.76 -53.51
CA ALA A 395 31.27 -31.90 -54.39
C ALA A 395 31.43 -31.45 -55.92
#